data_b18a3c26d84c8f5f4c601cb5669cfb8e
#
_entry.id   b18a3c26d84c8f5f4c601cb5669cfb8e
#
_cell.length_a   1.000
_cell.length_b   1.000
_cell.length_c   1.000
_cell.angle_alpha   90.00
_cell.angle_beta   90.00
_cell.angle_gamma   90.00
#
_symmetry.space_group_name_H-M   'P 1'
#
loop_
_entity.id
_entity.type
_entity.pdbx_description
1 polymer ?
#
loop_
_entity_poly.entity_id
_entity_poly.type
_entity_poly.pdbx_seq_one_letter_code
_entity_poly.pdbx_strand_id
1 'polypeptide(L)'
;MLFRSVKNAEGEFSQQQIRPPKSGEGQPKVLRKSQGRFVFQRPGKFIWETTKPFEQKVIADGQRLLLWDKDLNQLTIRPAGKSLSASPAAILFGQIAIDERFELIPGGEKGGMYWLELKPKADKGAGDMPYSRGGVGMANGLPVGLELHDNFGTITLINLSKIRINSNLGAEVFKFNPPAGVDVLNVQ
;
A
#
# COMPACT_ATOMS: atom_id res chain seq x y z
N MET A 1 -16.17 10.64 -7.25
CA MET A 1 -15.12 10.47 -6.24
C MET A 1 -13.80 10.95 -6.84
N LEU A 2 -13.22 12.04 -6.31
CA LEU A 2 -12.06 12.72 -6.89
C LEU A 2 -10.85 11.78 -7.11
N PHE A 3 -10.69 10.77 -6.27
CA PHE A 3 -9.56 9.83 -6.35
C PHE A 3 -9.50 9.02 -7.67
N ARG A 4 -10.64 8.77 -8.33
CA ARG A 4 -10.64 8.12 -9.64
C ARG A 4 -10.10 9.00 -10.77
N SER A 5 -10.13 10.32 -10.61
CA SER A 5 -9.63 11.27 -11.62
C SER A 5 -8.12 11.49 -11.54
N VAL A 6 -7.47 11.08 -10.44
CA VAL A 6 -6.02 11.19 -10.29
C VAL A 6 -5.33 10.11 -11.11
N LYS A 7 -4.64 10.51 -12.17
CA LYS A 7 -3.93 9.59 -13.08
C LYS A 7 -2.62 9.10 -12.48
N ASN A 8 -1.91 9.98 -11.80
CA ASN A 8 -0.69 9.66 -11.08
C ASN A 8 -0.52 10.56 -9.87
N ALA A 9 0.26 10.10 -8.91
CA ALA A 9 0.78 10.93 -7.82
C ALA A 9 2.07 10.35 -7.27
N GLU A 10 2.80 11.20 -6.58
CA GLU A 10 3.99 10.86 -5.81
C GLU A 10 3.95 11.53 -4.45
N GLY A 11 4.65 11.01 -3.48
CA GLY A 11 4.70 11.56 -2.13
C GLY A 11 5.55 10.72 -1.18
N GLU A 12 5.37 11.01 0.10
CA GLU A 12 6.04 10.30 1.19
C GLU A 12 5.01 9.50 2.00
N PHE A 13 5.47 8.44 2.63
CA PHE A 13 4.65 7.68 3.58
C PHE A 13 5.40 7.46 4.89
N SER A 14 4.63 7.37 5.97
CA SER A 14 5.04 6.75 7.21
C SER A 14 4.10 5.60 7.54
N GLN A 15 4.65 4.48 7.99
CA GLN A 15 3.90 3.27 8.31
C GLN A 15 4.26 2.78 9.70
N GLN A 16 3.26 2.34 10.44
CA GLN A 16 3.43 1.66 11.73
C GLN A 16 2.61 0.36 11.73
N GLN A 17 3.22 -0.70 12.23
CA GLN A 17 2.51 -1.91 12.59
C GLN A 17 2.40 -1.97 14.11
N ILE A 18 1.18 -2.08 14.60
CA ILE A 18 0.88 -2.09 16.02
C ILE A 18 0.05 -3.33 16.37
N ARG A 19 0.13 -3.74 17.62
CA ARG A 19 -0.74 -4.77 18.19
C ARG A 19 -1.47 -4.18 19.39
N PRO A 20 -2.82 -4.15 19.38
CA PRO A 20 -3.60 -3.73 20.54
C PRO A 20 -3.36 -4.66 21.73
N PRO A 21 -3.51 -4.18 22.96
CA PRO A 21 -3.43 -5.02 24.15
C PRO A 21 -4.56 -6.05 24.16
N LYS A 22 -4.28 -7.28 24.61
CA LYS A 22 -5.25 -8.37 24.64
C LYS A 22 -6.43 -8.11 25.57
N SER A 23 -6.20 -7.37 26.66
CA SER A 23 -7.22 -6.99 27.67
C SER A 23 -8.06 -5.79 27.27
N GLY A 24 -7.77 -5.12 26.16
CA GLY A 24 -8.38 -3.82 25.81
C GLY A 24 -7.87 -2.65 26.65
N GLU A 25 -7.10 -2.90 27.70
CA GLU A 25 -6.48 -1.89 28.57
C GLU A 25 -4.99 -1.75 28.27
N GLY A 26 -4.48 -0.53 28.29
CA GLY A 26 -3.08 -0.22 28.04
C GLY A 26 -2.83 0.36 26.64
N GLN A 27 -1.55 0.61 26.36
CA GLN A 27 -1.16 1.19 25.08
C GLN A 27 -0.84 0.10 24.04
N PRO A 28 -1.15 0.33 22.75
CA PRO A 28 -0.77 -0.57 21.68
C PRO A 28 0.75 -0.76 21.63
N LYS A 29 1.19 -2.00 21.43
CA LYS A 29 2.59 -2.30 21.20
C LYS A 29 2.97 -1.99 19.76
N VAL A 30 3.95 -1.11 19.56
CA VAL A 30 4.53 -0.88 18.24
C VAL A 30 5.46 -2.03 17.89
N LEU A 31 5.18 -2.74 16.81
CA LEU A 31 5.97 -3.86 16.31
C LEU A 31 7.04 -3.40 15.32
N ARG A 32 6.66 -2.49 14.41
CA ARG A 32 7.54 -1.98 13.35
C ARG A 32 7.14 -0.56 12.97
N LYS A 33 8.15 0.25 12.63
CA LYS A 33 7.98 1.56 11.99
C LYS A 33 8.78 1.58 10.71
N SER A 34 8.24 2.14 9.66
CA SER A 34 8.93 2.37 8.39
C SER A 34 8.48 3.67 7.76
N GLN A 35 9.31 4.21 6.91
CA GLN A 35 9.01 5.40 6.13
C GLN A 35 9.68 5.34 4.76
N GLY A 36 9.16 6.11 3.82
CA GLY A 36 9.71 6.13 2.49
C GLY A 36 8.92 7.00 1.54
N ARG A 37 8.99 6.65 0.27
CA ARG A 37 8.36 7.38 -0.83
C ARG A 37 7.46 6.45 -1.64
N PHE A 38 6.48 7.04 -2.29
CA PHE A 38 5.65 6.32 -3.25
C PHE A 38 5.48 7.11 -4.52
N VAL A 39 5.30 6.40 -5.60
CA VAL A 39 4.88 6.91 -6.91
C VAL A 39 3.83 5.94 -7.44
N PHE A 40 2.75 6.44 -8.02
CA PHE A 40 1.85 5.58 -8.78
C PHE A 40 1.42 6.23 -10.09
N GLN A 41 1.06 5.39 -11.03
CA GLN A 41 0.43 5.77 -12.30
C GLN A 41 -0.61 4.72 -12.67
N ARG A 42 -1.84 5.16 -12.88
CA ARG A 42 -2.91 4.27 -13.33
C ARG A 42 -2.76 3.91 -14.81
N PRO A 43 -3.14 2.70 -15.20
CA PRO A 43 -3.57 1.58 -14.35
C PRO A 43 -2.37 0.78 -13.79
N GLY A 44 -2.44 0.41 -12.52
CA GLY A 44 -1.66 -0.67 -11.91
C GLY A 44 -0.14 -0.53 -11.82
N LYS A 45 0.42 0.66 -12.07
CA LYS A 45 1.84 0.92 -11.88
C LYS A 45 2.08 1.66 -10.59
N PHE A 46 3.00 1.18 -9.77
CA PHE A 46 3.43 1.91 -8.58
C PHE A 46 4.84 1.51 -8.13
N ILE A 47 5.44 2.40 -7.37
CA ILE A 47 6.65 2.17 -6.59
C ILE A 47 6.32 2.49 -5.14
N TRP A 48 6.63 1.56 -4.25
CA TRP A 48 6.62 1.75 -2.82
C TRP A 48 8.02 1.51 -2.31
N GLU A 49 8.72 2.59 -2.01
CA GLU A 49 10.12 2.55 -1.61
C GLU A 49 10.25 2.86 -0.13
N THR A 50 10.55 1.86 0.67
CA THR A 50 10.94 2.02 2.07
C THR A 50 12.39 2.47 2.13
N THR A 51 12.65 3.56 2.83
CA THR A 51 14.01 4.12 3.02
C THR A 51 14.53 3.89 4.43
N LYS A 52 13.64 3.68 5.40
CA LYS A 52 13.99 3.38 6.80
C LYS A 52 13.00 2.37 7.38
N PRO A 53 13.43 1.45 8.26
CA PRO A 53 14.81 1.25 8.75
C PRO A 53 15.70 0.55 7.71
N PHE A 54 15.14 -0.23 6.78
CA PHE A 54 15.84 -1.00 5.75
C PHE A 54 15.35 -0.57 4.36
N GLU A 55 16.26 -0.47 3.41
CA GLU A 55 15.90 -0.08 2.05
C GLU A 55 15.29 -1.26 1.29
N GLN A 56 14.02 -1.09 0.93
CA GLN A 56 13.26 -2.07 0.13
C GLN A 56 12.41 -1.34 -0.90
N LYS A 57 12.24 -1.95 -2.08
CA LYS A 57 11.32 -1.43 -3.10
C LYS A 57 10.34 -2.51 -3.53
N VAL A 58 9.09 -2.11 -3.60
CA VAL A 58 8.04 -2.87 -4.26
C VAL A 58 7.65 -2.09 -5.51
N ILE A 59 7.81 -2.70 -6.67
CA ILE A 59 7.57 -2.05 -7.95
C ILE A 59 6.56 -2.88 -8.72
N ALA A 60 5.43 -2.29 -9.09
CA ALA A 60 4.50 -2.86 -10.05
C ALA A 60 4.66 -2.12 -11.37
N ASP A 61 5.02 -2.84 -12.43
CA ASP A 61 5.20 -2.28 -13.78
C ASP A 61 3.95 -2.40 -14.67
N GLY A 62 2.86 -2.94 -14.12
CA GLY A 62 1.61 -3.23 -14.81
C GLY A 62 1.45 -4.71 -15.18
N GLN A 63 2.53 -5.47 -15.25
CA GLN A 63 2.54 -6.91 -15.58
C GLN A 63 3.18 -7.75 -14.47
N ARG A 64 4.21 -7.23 -13.83
CA ARG A 64 5.01 -7.90 -12.82
C ARG A 64 5.06 -7.10 -11.54
N LEU A 65 5.30 -7.80 -10.45
CA LEU A 65 5.65 -7.27 -9.15
C LEU A 65 7.10 -7.62 -8.85
N LEU A 66 7.92 -6.60 -8.68
CA LEU A 66 9.32 -6.70 -8.33
C LEU A 66 9.48 -6.30 -6.87
N LEU A 67 10.08 -7.18 -6.07
CA LEU A 67 10.42 -6.90 -4.67
C LEU A 67 11.94 -6.92 -4.55
N TRP A 68 12.52 -5.76 -4.36
CA TRP A 68 13.95 -5.62 -4.17
C TRP A 68 14.26 -5.33 -2.70
N ASP A 69 15.13 -6.14 -2.14
CA ASP A 69 15.67 -6.00 -0.80
C ASP A 69 17.17 -5.74 -0.89
N LYS A 70 17.58 -4.56 -0.46
CA LYS A 70 18.97 -4.12 -0.57
C LYS A 70 19.88 -4.91 0.38
N ASP A 71 19.42 -5.16 1.60
CA ASP A 71 20.24 -5.81 2.62
C ASP A 71 20.48 -7.29 2.29
N LEU A 72 19.48 -7.94 1.67
CA LEU A 72 19.61 -9.30 1.17
C LEU A 72 20.26 -9.37 -0.21
N ASN A 73 20.47 -8.22 -0.88
CA ASN A 73 20.90 -8.12 -2.27
C ASN A 73 20.08 -9.02 -3.21
N GLN A 74 18.77 -9.04 -3.02
CA GLN A 74 17.85 -9.96 -3.68
C GLN A 74 16.71 -9.24 -4.38
N LEU A 75 16.41 -9.68 -5.61
CA LEU A 75 15.26 -9.25 -6.39
C LEU A 75 14.32 -10.43 -6.62
N THR A 76 13.11 -10.38 -6.06
CA THR A 76 12.07 -11.35 -6.35
C THR A 76 11.12 -10.78 -7.41
N ILE A 77 10.89 -11.54 -8.48
CA ILE A 77 9.98 -11.17 -9.57
C ILE A 77 8.80 -12.14 -9.57
N ARG A 78 7.59 -11.60 -9.57
CA ARG A 78 6.33 -12.36 -9.59
C ARG A 78 5.37 -11.78 -10.62
N PRO A 79 4.44 -12.57 -11.18
CA PRO A 79 3.30 -12.03 -11.92
C PRO A 79 2.48 -11.07 -11.04
N ALA A 80 1.99 -9.97 -11.62
CA ALA A 80 1.26 -8.94 -10.87
C ALA A 80 -0.05 -9.45 -10.24
N GLY A 81 -0.67 -10.48 -10.77
CA GLY A 81 -1.96 -11.06 -10.40
C GLY A 81 -2.32 -11.02 -8.91
N LYS A 82 -2.54 -12.19 -8.29
CA LYS A 82 -2.97 -12.32 -6.87
C LYS A 82 -1.98 -11.75 -5.86
N SER A 83 -0.69 -11.69 -6.20
CA SER A 83 0.37 -11.20 -5.30
C SER A 83 0.25 -9.73 -4.92
N LEU A 84 -0.44 -8.93 -5.74
CA LEU A 84 -0.72 -7.52 -5.46
C LEU A 84 -1.71 -7.32 -4.30
N SER A 85 -2.58 -8.30 -4.04
CA SER A 85 -3.66 -8.18 -3.04
C SER A 85 -3.14 -8.01 -1.62
N ALA A 86 -1.92 -8.44 -1.34
CA ALA A 86 -1.34 -8.44 -0.01
C ALA A 86 -0.59 -7.15 0.37
N SER A 87 -0.34 -6.25 -0.59
CA SER A 87 0.37 -5.00 -0.32
C SER A 87 -0.58 -3.86 0.01
N PRO A 88 -0.35 -3.08 1.08
CA PRO A 88 -1.10 -1.86 1.35
C PRO A 88 -1.09 -0.88 0.16
N ALA A 89 0.02 -0.79 -0.56
CA ALA A 89 0.14 0.02 -1.77
C ALA A 89 -0.82 -0.43 -2.87
N ALA A 90 -1.04 -1.74 -3.02
CA ALA A 90 -1.95 -2.28 -4.02
C ALA A 90 -3.42 -1.99 -3.71
N ILE A 91 -3.79 -1.83 -2.45
CA ILE A 91 -5.14 -1.41 -2.06
C ILE A 91 -5.40 0.02 -2.55
N LEU A 92 -4.42 0.91 -2.39
CA LEU A 92 -4.55 2.31 -2.79
C LEU A 92 -4.34 2.54 -4.29
N PHE A 93 -3.38 1.85 -4.90
CA PHE A 93 -2.84 2.18 -6.22
C PHE A 93 -2.94 1.04 -7.24
N GLY A 94 -3.48 -0.11 -6.84
CA GLY A 94 -3.58 -1.30 -7.69
C GLY A 94 -4.46 -1.12 -8.92
N GLN A 95 -4.49 -2.13 -9.77
CA GLN A 95 -5.28 -2.15 -11.02
C GLN A 95 -6.78 -2.14 -10.75
N ILE A 96 -7.20 -2.83 -9.69
CA ILE A 96 -8.61 -2.96 -9.32
C ILE A 96 -8.98 -1.80 -8.41
N ALA A 97 -10.04 -1.09 -8.75
CA ALA A 97 -10.53 0.00 -7.93
C ALA A 97 -10.95 -0.51 -6.54
N ILE A 98 -10.70 0.30 -5.52
CA ILE A 98 -10.96 -0.07 -4.12
C ILE A 98 -12.43 -0.46 -3.89
N ASP A 99 -13.35 0.23 -4.54
CA ASP A 99 -14.79 -0.02 -4.46
C ASP A 99 -15.27 -1.25 -5.24
N GLU A 100 -14.42 -1.86 -6.04
CA GLU A 100 -14.70 -3.16 -6.64
C GLU A 100 -14.42 -4.32 -5.68
N ARG A 101 -13.46 -4.14 -4.77
CA ARG A 101 -13.04 -5.16 -3.79
C ARG A 101 -13.69 -4.98 -2.43
N PHE A 102 -13.96 -3.73 -2.06
CA PHE A 102 -14.49 -3.38 -0.76
C PHE A 102 -15.83 -2.67 -0.88
N GLU A 103 -16.71 -2.94 0.06
CA GLU A 103 -17.81 -2.08 0.39
C GLU A 103 -17.24 -0.88 1.16
N LEU A 104 -17.56 0.34 0.71
CA LEU A 104 -17.11 1.58 1.33
C LEU A 104 -18.23 2.13 2.22
N ILE A 105 -18.00 2.16 3.51
CA ILE A 105 -19.00 2.59 4.50
C ILE A 105 -18.53 3.92 5.09
N PRO A 106 -19.38 4.97 5.12
CA PRO A 106 -19.05 6.22 5.79
C PRO A 106 -18.71 6.03 7.26
N GLY A 107 -17.49 6.37 7.68
CA GLY A 107 -16.98 6.25 9.05
C GLY A 107 -16.92 7.57 9.82
N GLY A 108 -17.28 8.70 9.17
CA GLY A 108 -17.26 10.02 9.79
C GLY A 108 -15.87 10.67 9.87
N GLU A 109 -15.81 11.79 10.60
CA GLU A 109 -14.57 12.56 10.74
C GLU A 109 -13.79 12.15 12.00
N LYS A 110 -12.48 11.93 11.83
CA LYS A 110 -11.57 11.66 12.94
C LYS A 110 -10.15 12.12 12.57
N GLY A 111 -9.54 12.91 13.46
CA GLY A 111 -8.15 13.37 13.26
C GLY A 111 -7.97 14.27 12.04
N GLY A 112 -8.95 15.09 11.67
CA GLY A 112 -8.92 15.96 10.50
C GLY A 112 -9.08 15.24 9.16
N MET A 113 -9.48 13.98 9.16
CA MET A 113 -9.74 13.15 7.98
C MET A 113 -11.18 12.64 8.03
N TYR A 114 -11.80 12.54 6.87
CA TYR A 114 -13.04 11.80 6.71
C TYR A 114 -12.74 10.35 6.40
N TRP A 115 -13.20 9.44 7.23
CA TRP A 115 -12.92 8.02 7.12
C TRP A 115 -13.98 7.28 6.31
N LEU A 116 -13.51 6.38 5.46
CA LEU A 116 -14.31 5.36 4.80
C LEU A 116 -13.85 4.00 5.32
N GLU A 117 -14.76 3.26 5.93
CA GLU A 117 -14.47 1.88 6.31
C GLU A 117 -14.44 0.99 5.07
N LEU A 118 -13.51 0.06 5.06
CA LEU A 118 -13.30 -0.92 4.01
C LEU A 118 -13.73 -2.29 4.50
N LYS A 119 -14.83 -2.79 3.99
CA LYS A 119 -15.30 -4.14 4.27
C LYS A 119 -15.10 -5.02 3.03
N PRO A 120 -14.30 -6.11 3.10
CA PRO A 120 -14.08 -6.99 1.97
C PRO A 120 -15.39 -7.57 1.45
N LYS A 121 -15.60 -7.57 0.13
CA LYS A 121 -16.77 -8.18 -0.51
C LYS A 121 -16.57 -9.69 -0.60
N ALA A 122 -17.53 -10.46 -0.12
CA ALA A 122 -17.47 -11.92 -0.03
C ALA A 122 -17.29 -12.61 -1.40
N ASP A 123 -17.91 -12.06 -2.45
CA ASP A 123 -17.89 -12.58 -3.81
C ASP A 123 -16.59 -12.27 -4.60
N LYS A 124 -15.71 -11.45 -4.04
CA LYS A 124 -14.46 -10.99 -4.68
C LYS A 124 -13.20 -11.54 -4.02
N GLY A 125 -13.25 -12.77 -3.50
CA GLY A 125 -12.09 -13.44 -2.90
C GLY A 125 -11.74 -12.92 -1.50
N ALA A 126 -12.73 -12.61 -0.68
CA ALA A 126 -12.52 -12.17 0.71
C ALA A 126 -11.66 -13.17 1.51
N GLY A 127 -11.71 -14.46 1.18
CA GLY A 127 -10.88 -15.49 1.81
C GLY A 127 -9.39 -15.43 1.47
N ASP A 128 -9.05 -14.80 0.35
CA ASP A 128 -7.66 -14.63 -0.10
C ASP A 128 -7.04 -13.30 0.40
N MET A 129 -7.82 -12.47 1.08
CA MET A 129 -7.32 -11.20 1.59
C MET A 129 -6.66 -11.36 2.95
N PRO A 130 -5.45 -10.81 3.15
CA PRO A 130 -4.75 -10.87 4.44
C PRO A 130 -5.37 -9.94 5.49
N TYR A 131 -6.38 -9.14 5.10
CA TYR A 131 -7.02 -8.12 5.95
C TYR A 131 -8.49 -8.41 6.14
N SER A 132 -8.94 -8.43 7.39
CA SER A 132 -10.35 -8.65 7.77
C SER A 132 -11.20 -7.39 7.66
N ARG A 133 -10.59 -6.23 7.83
CA ARG A 133 -11.21 -4.91 7.69
C ARG A 133 -10.15 -3.84 7.48
N GLY A 134 -10.57 -2.65 7.09
CA GLY A 134 -9.70 -1.51 6.95
C GLY A 134 -10.44 -0.19 6.97
N GLY A 135 -9.70 0.90 6.79
CA GLY A 135 -10.24 2.23 6.63
C GLY A 135 -9.32 3.09 5.79
N VAL A 136 -9.90 3.98 4.99
CA VAL A 136 -9.18 5.03 4.25
C VAL A 136 -9.57 6.38 4.80
N GLY A 137 -8.58 7.13 5.29
CA GLY A 137 -8.73 8.52 5.69
C GLY A 137 -8.54 9.45 4.50
N MET A 138 -9.54 10.27 4.24
CA MET A 138 -9.57 11.20 3.11
C MET A 138 -9.40 12.63 3.61
N ALA A 139 -8.56 13.42 2.96
CA ALA A 139 -8.48 14.86 3.14
C ALA A 139 -8.34 15.53 1.77
N ASN A 140 -9.06 16.62 1.54
CA ASN A 140 -9.07 17.36 0.28
C ASN A 140 -9.32 16.47 -0.96
N GLY A 141 -10.16 15.44 -0.80
CA GLY A 141 -10.49 14.50 -1.87
C GLY A 141 -9.40 13.46 -2.19
N LEU A 142 -8.30 13.43 -1.45
CA LEU A 142 -7.20 12.49 -1.60
C LEU A 142 -7.12 11.52 -0.42
N PRO A 143 -6.71 10.28 -0.62
CA PRO A 143 -6.39 9.37 0.48
C PRO A 143 -5.08 9.85 1.13
N VAL A 144 -5.13 10.11 2.43
CA VAL A 144 -3.97 10.53 3.23
C VAL A 144 -3.71 9.58 4.39
N GLY A 145 -4.65 8.68 4.68
CA GLY A 145 -4.51 7.67 5.72
C GLY A 145 -5.03 6.30 5.25
N LEU A 146 -4.41 5.24 5.72
CA LEU A 146 -4.88 3.86 5.54
C LEU A 146 -4.69 3.11 6.85
N GLU A 147 -5.74 2.42 7.26
CA GLU A 147 -5.72 1.50 8.40
C GLU A 147 -6.13 0.11 7.91
N LEU A 148 -5.34 -0.92 8.21
CA LEU A 148 -5.60 -2.30 7.82
C LEU A 148 -5.46 -3.22 9.02
N HIS A 149 -6.45 -4.06 9.27
CA HIS A 149 -6.47 -5.06 10.32
C HIS A 149 -6.27 -6.43 9.70
N ASP A 150 -5.20 -7.11 10.07
CA ASP A 150 -4.97 -8.48 9.63
C ASP A 150 -5.72 -9.51 10.49
N ASN A 151 -5.72 -10.76 10.03
CA ASN A 151 -6.37 -11.86 10.74
C ASN A 151 -5.63 -12.32 12.01
N PHE A 152 -4.44 -11.75 12.29
CA PHE A 152 -3.59 -12.08 13.45
C PHE A 152 -3.62 -11.00 14.53
N GLY A 153 -4.47 -9.97 14.36
CA GLY A 153 -4.63 -8.87 15.30
C GLY A 153 -3.57 -7.79 15.18
N THR A 154 -2.82 -7.74 14.08
CA THR A 154 -1.92 -6.63 13.78
C THR A 154 -2.67 -5.55 13.02
N ILE A 155 -2.43 -4.31 13.37
CA ILE A 155 -2.98 -3.14 12.67
C ILE A 155 -1.82 -2.43 11.96
N THR A 156 -1.97 -2.24 10.67
CA THR A 156 -1.06 -1.42 9.87
C THR A 156 -1.67 -0.05 9.66
N LEU A 157 -0.98 0.97 10.13
CA LEU A 157 -1.34 2.39 9.98
C LEU A 157 -0.39 3.04 8.99
N ILE A 158 -0.91 3.68 7.96
CA ILE A 158 -0.13 4.41 6.96
C ILE A 158 -0.65 5.83 6.87
N ASN A 159 0.27 6.79 6.90
CA ASN A 159 -0.01 8.20 6.59
C ASN A 159 0.76 8.59 5.33
N LEU A 160 0.05 9.21 4.39
CA LEU A 160 0.60 9.76 3.16
C LEU A 160 0.75 11.28 3.32
N SER A 161 1.87 11.81 2.88
CA SER A 161 2.19 13.24 2.98
C SER A 161 2.93 13.74 1.75
N LYS A 162 3.04 15.07 1.60
CA LYS A 162 3.72 15.73 0.49
C LYS A 162 3.23 15.24 -0.88
N ILE A 163 1.93 14.97 -0.98
CA ILE A 163 1.33 14.39 -2.18
C ILE A 163 1.31 15.42 -3.30
N ARG A 164 1.89 15.07 -4.43
CA ARG A 164 1.81 15.80 -5.70
C ARG A 164 1.05 14.95 -6.70
N ILE A 165 -0.03 15.49 -7.24
CA ILE A 165 -0.88 14.81 -8.22
C ILE A 165 -0.59 15.29 -9.64
N ASN A 166 -0.81 14.39 -10.61
CA ASN A 166 -0.69 14.68 -12.04
C ASN A 166 0.68 15.27 -12.42
N SER A 167 1.75 14.79 -11.74
CA SER A 167 3.13 15.13 -12.09
C SER A 167 3.49 14.58 -13.47
N ASN A 168 4.39 15.25 -14.17
CA ASN A 168 4.93 14.73 -15.43
C ASN A 168 5.95 13.63 -15.13
N LEU A 169 5.48 12.39 -15.08
CA LEU A 169 6.32 11.21 -14.83
C LEU A 169 6.96 10.75 -16.14
N GLY A 170 8.29 10.60 -16.13
CA GLY A 170 9.01 10.04 -17.27
C GLY A 170 8.66 8.56 -17.49
N ALA A 171 8.75 8.08 -18.74
CA ALA A 171 8.44 6.68 -19.10
C ALA A 171 9.28 5.65 -18.35
N GLU A 172 10.47 6.05 -17.87
CA GLU A 172 11.44 5.17 -17.21
C GLU A 172 11.22 5.02 -15.70
N VAL A 173 10.29 5.80 -15.10
CA VAL A 173 10.11 5.83 -13.64
C VAL A 173 9.83 4.43 -13.05
N PHE A 174 9.05 3.62 -13.76
CA PHE A 174 8.67 2.27 -13.29
C PHE A 174 9.60 1.15 -13.78
N LYS A 175 10.68 1.48 -14.47
CA LYS A 175 11.71 0.52 -14.83
C LYS A 175 12.70 0.39 -13.68
N PHE A 176 13.00 -0.82 -13.30
CA PHE A 176 14.02 -1.13 -12.30
C PHE A 176 15.11 -1.96 -12.91
N ASN A 177 16.31 -1.42 -12.87
CA ASN A 177 17.52 -2.12 -13.24
C ASN A 177 18.25 -2.53 -11.97
N PRO A 178 18.29 -3.81 -11.61
CA PRO A 178 18.96 -4.26 -10.41
C PRO A 178 20.46 -3.94 -10.48
N PRO A 179 21.09 -3.62 -9.35
CA PRO A 179 22.54 -3.48 -9.29
C PRO A 179 23.26 -4.77 -9.73
N ALA A 180 24.53 -4.65 -10.10
CA ALA A 180 25.35 -5.82 -10.44
C ALA A 180 25.48 -6.78 -9.24
N GLY A 181 25.36 -8.09 -9.49
CA GLY A 181 25.49 -9.12 -8.45
C GLY A 181 24.26 -9.34 -7.59
N VAL A 182 23.09 -8.80 -7.98
CA VAL A 182 21.81 -9.08 -7.32
C VAL A 182 21.38 -10.52 -7.61
N ASP A 183 20.98 -11.24 -6.57
CA ASP A 183 20.33 -12.55 -6.71
C ASP A 183 18.89 -12.37 -7.19
N VAL A 184 18.56 -12.96 -8.34
CA VAL A 184 17.24 -12.80 -8.98
C VAL A 184 16.43 -14.08 -8.83
N LEU A 185 15.34 -14.00 -8.08
CA LEU A 185 14.37 -15.08 -7.90
C LEU A 185 13.11 -14.82 -8.75
N ASN A 186 12.84 -15.73 -9.70
CA ASN A 186 11.61 -15.73 -10.47
C ASN A 186 10.62 -16.72 -9.83
N VAL A 187 9.49 -16.21 -9.36
CA VAL A 187 8.42 -17.00 -8.75
C VAL A 187 7.24 -17.03 -9.71
N GLN A 188 6.83 -18.23 -10.12
CA GLN A 188 5.67 -18.45 -10.99
C GLN A 188 4.35 -18.38 -10.23
#